data_d1fa5c0fb2f363759ce6f043e914a878
#
_entry.id   d1fa5c0fb2f363759ce6f043e914a878
#
_cell.length_a   1.000
_cell.length_b   1.000
_cell.length_c   1.000
_cell.angle_alpha   90.00
_cell.angle_beta   90.00
_cell.angle_gamma   90.00
#
_symmetry.space_group_name_H-M   'P 1'
#
loop_
_entity.id
_entity.type
_entity.pdbx_description
1 polymer ?
#
loop_
_entity_poly.entity_id
_entity_poly.type
_entity_poly.pdbx_seq_one_letter_code
_entity_poly.pdbx_strand_id
1 'polypeptide(L)'
;MNYILEEEDLLEVFCLANNYLDPGGIFVFDMNTPYKYREVIGNTTIAENREEVSFIWENCFDEESQVNEYALTLFIKEEDDLYRKHEEFHYQKAYEPERVKELLEEAGLKVEAIYDAFTREPVREDSERIYFIARECTK
;
A
#
# COMPACT_ATOMS: atom_id res chain seq x y z
N MET A 1 -2.55 3.45 -2.31
CA MET A 1 -1.56 3.54 -3.42
C MET A 1 -1.03 2.18 -3.88
N ASN A 2 -0.77 1.25 -2.97
CA ASN A 2 -0.29 -0.10 -3.38
C ASN A 2 -1.29 -0.91 -4.22
N TYR A 3 -2.56 -0.57 -4.21
CA TYR A 3 -3.58 -1.19 -5.08
C TYR A 3 -3.45 -0.81 -6.56
N ILE A 4 -2.69 0.22 -6.87
CA ILE A 4 -2.41 0.64 -8.24
C ILE A 4 -1.27 -0.25 -8.75
N LEU A 5 -1.54 -1.10 -9.73
CA LEU A 5 -0.61 -2.15 -10.15
C LEU A 5 0.35 -1.72 -11.26
N GLU A 6 0.00 -0.66 -12.01
CA GLU A 6 0.81 -0.18 -13.11
C GLU A 6 1.42 1.19 -12.78
N GLU A 7 2.70 1.39 -13.12
CA GLU A 7 3.39 2.67 -12.89
C GLU A 7 2.74 3.83 -13.64
N GLU A 8 2.23 3.57 -14.84
CA GLU A 8 1.56 4.57 -15.66
C GLU A 8 0.31 5.10 -14.97
N ASP A 9 -0.47 4.22 -14.36
CA ASP A 9 -1.66 4.59 -13.60
C ASP A 9 -1.29 5.36 -12.33
N LEU A 10 -0.21 4.98 -11.67
CA LEU A 10 0.29 5.69 -10.49
C LEU A 10 0.74 7.10 -10.85
N LEU A 11 1.46 7.25 -11.97
CA LEU A 11 1.85 8.55 -12.48
C LEU A 11 0.61 9.42 -12.80
N GLU A 12 -0.41 8.84 -13.42
CA GLU A 12 -1.66 9.56 -13.70
C GLU A 12 -2.33 10.05 -12.41
N VAL A 13 -2.38 9.23 -11.37
CA VAL A 13 -2.90 9.65 -10.05
C VAL A 13 -2.12 10.83 -9.50
N PHE A 14 -0.79 10.82 -9.61
CA PHE A 14 0.04 11.94 -9.15
C PHE A 14 -0.17 13.21 -9.98
N CYS A 15 -0.32 13.07 -11.29
CA CYS A 15 -0.66 14.19 -12.18
C CYS A 15 -2.02 14.81 -11.82
N LEU A 16 -3.02 13.96 -11.55
CA LEU A 16 -4.34 14.42 -11.10
C LEU A 16 -4.26 15.12 -9.74
N ALA A 17 -3.52 14.55 -8.79
CA ALA A 17 -3.30 15.19 -7.49
C ALA A 17 -2.67 16.57 -7.67
N ASN A 18 -1.64 16.69 -8.50
CA ASN A 18 -1.01 17.98 -8.80
C ASN A 18 -1.99 19.00 -9.40
N ASN A 19 -2.86 18.56 -10.31
CA ASN A 19 -3.85 19.42 -10.94
C ASN A 19 -4.86 20.01 -9.95
N TYR A 20 -5.25 19.23 -8.94
CA TYR A 20 -6.24 19.64 -7.95
C TYR A 20 -5.66 20.40 -6.75
N LEU A 21 -4.36 20.36 -6.56
CA LEU A 21 -3.70 21.13 -5.49
C LEU A 21 -3.68 22.60 -5.82
N ASP A 22 -3.90 23.43 -4.79
CA ASP A 22 -3.62 24.85 -4.87
C ASP A 22 -2.12 25.11 -5.06
N PRO A 23 -1.71 26.29 -5.59
CA PRO A 23 -0.29 26.63 -5.66
C PRO A 23 0.41 26.49 -4.31
N GLY A 24 1.48 25.68 -4.27
CA GLY A 24 2.20 25.38 -3.03
C GLY A 24 1.48 24.41 -2.10
N GLY A 25 0.39 23.79 -2.53
CA GLY A 25 -0.35 22.80 -1.75
C GLY A 25 0.47 21.53 -1.47
N ILE A 26 0.10 20.82 -0.43
CA ILE A 26 0.81 19.62 0.04
C ILE A 26 -0.03 18.38 -0.23
N PHE A 27 0.63 17.35 -0.78
CA PHE A 27 0.11 16.02 -0.99
C PHE A 27 0.83 15.05 -0.06
N VAL A 28 0.06 14.39 0.82
CA VAL A 28 0.60 13.40 1.75
C VAL A 28 -0.09 12.06 1.53
N PHE A 29 0.67 11.02 1.40
CA PHE A 29 0.15 9.66 1.31
C PHE A 29 1.13 8.67 1.91
N ASP A 30 0.68 7.46 2.12
CA ASP A 30 1.49 6.37 2.62
C ASP A 30 1.51 5.18 1.66
N MET A 31 2.56 4.39 1.79
CA MET A 31 2.70 3.13 1.06
C MET A 31 3.35 2.07 1.95
N ASN A 32 2.94 0.83 1.76
CA ASN A 32 3.70 -0.31 2.24
C ASN A 32 4.98 -0.46 1.41
N THR A 33 6.06 -0.84 2.08
CA THR A 33 7.36 -1.00 1.43
C THR A 33 7.51 -2.37 0.77
N PRO A 34 8.45 -2.52 -0.18
CA PRO A 34 8.84 -3.85 -0.69
C PRO A 34 9.30 -4.79 0.42
N TYR A 35 10.00 -4.28 1.44
CA TYR A 35 10.42 -5.06 2.61
C TYR A 35 9.21 -5.73 3.30
N LYS A 36 8.11 -4.99 3.51
CA LYS A 36 6.91 -5.54 4.13
C LYS A 36 6.36 -6.73 3.34
N TYR A 37 6.23 -6.61 2.03
CA TYR A 37 5.72 -7.68 1.19
C TYR A 37 6.67 -8.88 1.10
N ARG A 38 7.96 -8.61 1.01
CA ARG A 38 8.97 -9.64 0.81
C ARG A 38 9.33 -10.39 2.10
N GLU A 39 9.53 -9.66 3.20
CA GLU A 39 10.10 -10.20 4.44
C GLU A 39 9.08 -10.39 5.56
N VAL A 40 7.99 -9.63 5.58
CA VAL A 40 7.05 -9.62 6.70
C VAL A 40 5.79 -10.42 6.40
N ILE A 41 5.06 -10.10 5.34
CA ILE A 41 3.77 -10.73 5.04
C ILE A 41 3.79 -11.65 3.82
N GLY A 42 4.75 -11.50 2.93
CA GLY A 42 4.85 -12.33 1.72
C GLY A 42 4.98 -13.81 2.06
N ASN A 43 4.16 -14.65 1.39
CA ASN A 43 4.15 -16.10 1.58
C ASN A 43 3.81 -16.55 3.01
N THR A 44 3.08 -15.72 3.76
CA THR A 44 2.62 -16.05 5.11
C THR A 44 1.11 -16.29 5.13
N THR A 45 0.68 -17.12 6.07
CA THR A 45 -0.73 -17.34 6.37
C THR A 45 -1.00 -16.93 7.80
N ILE A 46 -1.97 -16.05 8.00
CA ILE A 46 -2.41 -15.57 9.30
C ILE A 46 -3.85 -16.04 9.51
N ALA A 47 -4.12 -16.68 10.61
CA ALA A 47 -5.46 -17.16 10.96
C ALA A 47 -5.84 -16.73 12.37
N GLU A 48 -7.06 -16.28 12.54
CA GLU A 48 -7.66 -16.04 13.85
C GLU A 48 -9.01 -16.74 13.95
N ASN A 49 -9.24 -17.36 15.08
CA ASN A 49 -10.51 -18.02 15.39
C ASN A 49 -11.17 -17.30 16.58
N ARG A 50 -12.20 -16.53 16.27
CA ARG A 50 -13.02 -15.84 17.27
C ARG A 50 -14.45 -16.39 17.24
N GLU A 51 -15.22 -16.16 18.31
CA GLU A 51 -16.57 -16.70 18.43
C GLU A 51 -17.49 -16.28 17.28
N GLU A 52 -17.48 -15.00 16.91
CA GLU A 52 -18.39 -14.47 15.89
C GLU A 52 -17.82 -14.45 14.47
N VAL A 53 -16.48 -14.32 14.37
CA VAL A 53 -15.78 -14.23 13.09
C VAL A 53 -14.46 -14.98 13.18
N SER A 54 -14.20 -15.82 12.20
CA SER A 54 -12.90 -16.44 12.00
C SER A 54 -12.38 -16.07 10.61
N PHE A 55 -11.08 -15.92 10.46
CA PHE A 55 -10.50 -15.63 9.16
C PHE A 55 -9.19 -16.37 8.91
N ILE A 56 -8.93 -16.58 7.63
CA ILE A 56 -7.66 -17.07 7.11
C ILE A 56 -7.18 -16.06 6.08
N TRP A 57 -6.03 -15.46 6.34
CA TRP A 57 -5.41 -14.48 5.45
C TRP A 57 -4.13 -15.06 4.87
N GLU A 58 -4.17 -15.33 3.58
CA GLU A 58 -3.06 -15.92 2.85
C GLU A 58 -2.42 -14.87 1.96
N ASN A 59 -1.10 -14.80 1.98
CA ASN A 59 -0.32 -13.89 1.16
C ASN A 59 0.62 -14.68 0.25
N CYS A 60 0.70 -14.27 -1.00
CA CYS A 60 1.64 -14.80 -1.97
C CYS A 60 2.29 -13.64 -2.72
N PHE A 61 3.59 -13.45 -2.51
CA PHE A 61 4.35 -12.39 -3.16
C PHE A 61 5.12 -12.93 -4.36
N ASP A 62 4.89 -12.34 -5.53
CA ASP A 62 5.62 -12.66 -6.75
C ASP A 62 6.79 -11.67 -6.95
N GLU A 63 8.01 -12.18 -6.89
CA GLU A 63 9.23 -11.38 -7.03
C GLU A 63 9.41 -10.79 -8.43
N GLU A 64 8.87 -11.44 -9.47
CA GLU A 64 9.01 -10.94 -10.83
C GLU A 64 8.11 -9.73 -11.09
N SER A 65 6.83 -9.83 -10.75
CA SER A 65 5.86 -8.74 -10.92
C SER A 65 5.87 -7.74 -9.77
N GLN A 66 6.48 -8.07 -8.63
CA GLN A 66 6.43 -7.29 -7.38
C GLN A 66 4.99 -7.09 -6.87
N VAL A 67 4.11 -8.04 -7.14
CA VAL A 67 2.71 -8.03 -6.72
C VAL A 67 2.49 -9.06 -5.62
N ASN A 68 1.83 -8.62 -4.54
CA ASN A 68 1.37 -9.50 -3.48
C ASN A 68 -0.12 -9.81 -3.71
N GLU A 69 -0.43 -11.08 -3.87
CA GLU A 69 -1.80 -11.58 -3.85
C GLU A 69 -2.23 -11.82 -2.42
N TYR A 70 -3.34 -11.24 -2.07
CA TYR A 70 -3.93 -11.26 -0.74
C TYR A 70 -5.27 -11.99 -0.84
N ALA A 71 -5.34 -13.18 -0.28
CA ALA A 71 -6.56 -13.98 -0.25
C ALA A 71 -7.09 -14.03 1.18
N LEU A 72 -8.25 -13.44 1.41
CA LEU A 72 -8.91 -13.39 2.70
C LEU A 72 -10.17 -14.26 2.68
N THR A 73 -10.19 -15.26 3.54
CA THR A 73 -11.37 -16.10 3.77
C THR A 73 -11.96 -15.74 5.13
N LEU A 74 -13.23 -15.34 5.14
CA LEU A 74 -13.96 -14.98 6.34
C LEU A 74 -15.06 -16.01 6.60
N PHE A 75 -15.18 -16.41 7.86
CA PHE A 75 -16.31 -17.22 8.35
C PHE A 75 -17.06 -16.39 9.39
N ILE A 76 -18.27 -15.95 9.05
CA ILE A 76 -19.09 -15.09 9.89
C ILE A 76 -20.22 -15.93 10.50
N LYS A 77 -20.32 -15.93 11.83
CA LYS A 77 -21.35 -16.67 12.53
C LYS A 77 -22.72 -16.11 12.22
N GLU A 78 -23.62 -17.01 11.87
CA GLU A 78 -25.07 -16.76 11.74
C GLU A 78 -25.81 -17.45 12.87
N GLU A 79 -27.14 -17.51 12.78
CA GLU A 79 -27.99 -18.23 13.73
C GLU A 79 -27.71 -19.74 13.68
N ASP A 80 -28.02 -20.45 14.77
CA ASP A 80 -27.93 -21.93 14.88
C ASP A 80 -26.51 -22.52 14.70
N ASP A 81 -25.46 -21.77 15.14
CA ASP A 81 -24.06 -22.21 15.06
C ASP A 81 -23.58 -22.50 13.63
N LEU A 82 -24.21 -21.88 12.64
CA LEU A 82 -23.80 -21.92 11.25
C LEU A 82 -22.90 -20.72 10.94
N TYR A 83 -22.00 -20.91 9.98
CA TYR A 83 -21.09 -19.87 9.52
C TYR A 83 -21.25 -19.66 8.02
N ARG A 84 -21.25 -18.38 7.60
CA ARG A 84 -21.23 -18.01 6.19
C ARG A 84 -19.79 -17.71 5.79
N LYS A 85 -19.36 -18.35 4.73
CA LYS A 85 -18.03 -18.16 4.14
C LYS A 85 -18.06 -17.02 3.12
N HIS A 86 -17.11 -16.09 3.24
CA HIS A 86 -16.85 -15.06 2.26
C HIS A 86 -15.38 -15.12 1.85
N GLU A 87 -15.11 -14.90 0.57
CA GLU A 87 -13.75 -14.85 0.04
C GLU A 87 -13.52 -13.50 -0.64
N GLU A 88 -12.39 -12.88 -0.35
CA GLU A 88 -11.94 -11.65 -0.99
C GLU A 88 -10.52 -11.83 -1.50
N PHE A 89 -10.26 -11.28 -2.68
CA PHE A 89 -8.94 -11.29 -3.29
C PHE A 89 -8.51 -9.84 -3.55
N HIS A 90 -7.30 -9.52 -3.12
CA HIS A 90 -6.70 -8.20 -3.30
C HIS A 90 -5.31 -8.36 -3.89
N TYR A 91 -4.94 -7.42 -4.75
CA TYR A 91 -3.63 -7.38 -5.35
C TYR A 91 -2.99 -6.04 -5.01
N GLN A 92 -1.78 -6.08 -4.47
CA GLN A 92 -1.03 -4.89 -4.11
C GLN A 92 0.36 -4.98 -4.71
N LYS A 93 0.83 -3.87 -5.28
CA LYS A 93 2.16 -3.79 -5.86
C LYS A 93 3.14 -3.14 -4.90
N ALA A 94 4.32 -3.71 -4.80
CA ALA A 94 5.46 -3.12 -4.13
C ALA A 94 6.17 -2.15 -5.07
N TYR A 95 6.36 -0.91 -4.61
CA TYR A 95 7.12 0.11 -5.34
C TYR A 95 8.35 0.51 -4.51
N GLU A 96 9.51 0.55 -5.16
CA GLU A 96 10.70 1.10 -4.52
C GLU A 96 10.50 2.59 -4.24
N PRO A 97 10.87 3.10 -3.04
CA PRO A 97 10.67 4.50 -2.67
C PRO A 97 11.28 5.49 -3.65
N GLU A 98 12.47 5.20 -4.17
CA GLU A 98 13.14 6.05 -5.16
C GLU A 98 12.34 6.15 -6.46
N ARG A 99 11.70 5.05 -6.89
CA ARG A 99 10.85 5.07 -8.09
C ARG A 99 9.60 5.91 -7.88
N VAL A 100 8.98 5.81 -6.71
CA VAL A 100 7.81 6.64 -6.35
C VAL A 100 8.20 8.12 -6.35
N LYS A 101 9.37 8.45 -5.81
CA LYS A 101 9.90 9.82 -5.83
C LYS A 101 10.07 10.34 -7.27
N GLU A 102 10.65 9.54 -8.15
CA GLU A 102 10.80 9.91 -9.56
C GLU A 102 9.45 10.19 -10.23
N LEU A 103 8.44 9.34 -9.99
CA LEU A 103 7.10 9.52 -10.52
C LEU A 103 6.41 10.79 -9.98
N LEU A 104 6.61 11.11 -8.72
CA LEU A 104 6.11 12.36 -8.13
C LEU A 104 6.75 13.59 -8.81
N GLU A 105 8.05 13.55 -9.01
CA GLU A 105 8.79 14.63 -9.67
C GLU A 105 8.38 14.77 -11.15
N GLU A 106 8.17 13.67 -11.85
CA GLU A 106 7.66 13.62 -13.21
C GLU A 106 6.26 14.24 -13.31
N ALA A 107 5.42 14.03 -12.30
CA ALA A 107 4.09 14.63 -12.20
C ALA A 107 4.10 16.13 -11.82
N GLY A 108 5.27 16.73 -11.55
CA GLY A 108 5.40 18.14 -11.20
C GLY A 108 5.30 18.42 -9.70
N LEU A 109 5.46 17.41 -8.87
CA LEU A 109 5.44 17.51 -7.42
C LEU A 109 6.87 17.43 -6.86
N LYS A 110 7.23 18.34 -5.98
CA LYS A 110 8.52 18.30 -5.29
C LYS A 110 8.41 17.45 -4.03
N VAL A 111 9.18 16.39 -3.93
CA VAL A 111 9.24 15.58 -2.72
C VAL A 111 10.03 16.33 -1.64
N GLU A 112 9.37 16.67 -0.55
CA GLU A 112 9.98 17.39 0.57
C GLU A 112 10.53 16.44 1.63
N ALA A 113 9.85 15.30 1.87
CA ALA A 113 10.27 14.34 2.86
C ALA A 113 9.69 12.96 2.60
N ILE A 114 10.41 11.93 3.02
CA ILE A 114 9.96 10.55 3.09
C ILE A 114 10.30 10.06 4.49
N TYR A 115 9.30 9.68 5.28
CA TYR A 115 9.48 9.26 6.66
C TYR A 115 9.04 7.81 6.87
N ASP A 116 9.68 7.14 7.83
CA ASP A 116 9.17 5.91 8.41
C ASP A 116 7.80 6.19 9.06
N ALA A 117 6.81 5.35 8.80
CA ALA A 117 5.43 5.61 9.21
C ALA A 117 5.29 5.85 10.72
N PHE A 118 4.39 6.75 11.08
CA PHE A 118 4.11 7.19 12.44
C PHE A 118 5.28 7.88 13.16
N THR A 119 6.32 8.23 12.42
CA THR A 119 7.50 8.94 12.91
C THR A 119 7.86 10.11 12.00
N ARG A 120 8.82 10.92 12.42
CA ARG A 120 9.53 11.87 11.55
C ARG A 120 10.97 11.43 11.31
N GLU A 121 11.23 10.15 11.53
CA GLU A 121 12.54 9.55 11.30
C GLU A 121 12.72 9.18 9.82
N PRO A 122 13.96 9.17 9.32
CA PRO A 122 14.22 8.71 7.96
C PRO A 122 13.80 7.27 7.74
N VAL A 123 13.49 6.93 6.49
CA VAL A 123 13.20 5.55 6.08
C VAL A 123 14.42 4.67 6.35
N ARG A 124 14.19 3.50 6.93
CA ARG A 124 15.19 2.46 7.20
C ARG A 124 14.98 1.28 6.26
N GLU A 125 15.97 0.41 6.19
CA GLU A 125 15.90 -0.81 5.38
C GLU A 125 14.78 -1.75 5.81
N ASP A 126 14.42 -1.72 7.09
CA ASP A 126 13.35 -2.53 7.69
C ASP A 126 12.02 -1.78 7.90
N SER A 127 11.89 -0.59 7.33
CA SER A 127 10.62 0.15 7.37
C SER A 127 9.54 -0.61 6.61
N GLU A 128 8.40 -0.85 7.25
CA GLU A 128 7.28 -1.59 6.66
C GLU A 128 6.30 -0.69 5.93
N ARG A 129 6.18 0.56 6.36
CA ARG A 129 5.29 1.57 5.81
C ARG A 129 5.96 2.93 5.88
N ILE A 130 5.81 3.71 4.84
CA ILE A 130 6.46 5.01 4.70
C ILE A 130 5.47 6.08 4.27
N TYR A 131 5.73 7.32 4.70
CA TYR A 131 4.98 8.50 4.29
C TYR A 131 5.77 9.29 3.25
N PHE A 132 5.08 9.69 2.19
CA PHE A 132 5.58 10.65 1.21
C PHE A 132 4.92 12.00 1.45
N ILE A 133 5.72 13.05 1.49
CA ILE A 133 5.27 14.43 1.59
C ILE A 133 5.79 15.18 0.37
N ALA A 134 4.88 15.61 -0.48
CA ALA A 134 5.21 16.30 -1.73
C ALA A 134 4.46 17.64 -1.81
N ARG A 135 5.06 18.58 -2.51
CA ARG A 135 4.50 19.95 -2.66
C ARG A 135 4.32 20.27 -4.14
N GLU A 136 3.19 20.89 -4.45
CA GLU A 136 2.97 21.51 -5.75
C GLU A 136 4.00 22.63 -5.96
N CYS A 137 4.69 22.66 -7.08
CA CYS A 137 5.73 23.63 -7.38
C CYS A 137 5.73 24.16 -8.83
N THR A 138 4.69 23.85 -9.60
CA THR A 138 4.61 24.20 -11.03
C THR A 138 3.63 25.34 -11.33
N LYS A 139 2.80 25.74 -10.39
CA LYS A 139 1.78 26.79 -10.55
C LYS A 139 2.21 28.15 -10.03
#